data_d8f908dc5a6bb5dd2578b12eeaca73d0
#
_entry.id   d8f908dc5a6bb5dd2578b12eeaca73d0
#
_cell.length_a   1.000
_cell.length_b   1.000
_cell.length_c   1.000
_cell.angle_alpha   90.00
_cell.angle_beta   90.00
_cell.angle_gamma   90.00
#
_symmetry.space_group_name_H-M   'P 1'
#
loop_
_entity.id
_entity.type
_entity.pdbx_description
1 polymer ?
#
loop_
_entity_poly.entity_id
_entity_poly.type
_entity_poly.pdbx_seq_one_letter_code
_entity_poly.pdbx_strand_id
1 'polypeptide(L)'
;MKKYYWLLLFTVFSAQLASAQTLAEKTKGLQKFAGFFPFYWDEKGGRILLEIDKLDQEVLYVSTLPNGVGSNDLGLDRGQIGQTRIVKFVKSGPKILLLQPNYRYRAVSNNADERKSVEQAFAQSVLWGFKAEAQEGNRVLIDLTPFLLRDSHQIGDKLEALNQGSFKAEESRSAVFMPNTKAFPQNTEFEAIITLVGKAKGREISSVTPDPNAVTVHMHYSLIQLPDAQYQPRAFDPRAGYYANEYMDYATPIDQPIMKRQLERHRLRKKDPAAAVSDPVEPIIYYLDRGAPEPVRSALMEGAAWWN
;
A
#
# COMPACT_ATOMS: atom_id res chain seq x y z
N MET A 1 -77.57 -18.93 -21.26
CA MET A 1 -76.88 -17.94 -20.34
C MET A 1 -75.66 -18.63 -19.75
N LYS A 2 -74.45 -18.32 -20.26
CA LYS A 2 -73.16 -18.90 -19.86
C LYS A 2 -72.49 -17.90 -18.87
N LYS A 3 -72.34 -18.30 -17.62
CA LYS A 3 -71.62 -17.54 -16.58
C LYS A 3 -70.11 -17.80 -16.71
N TYR A 4 -69.32 -16.80 -17.04
CA TYR A 4 -67.84 -16.84 -17.03
C TYR A 4 -67.35 -16.46 -15.65
N TYR A 5 -66.73 -17.40 -14.92
CA TYR A 5 -65.97 -17.13 -13.69
C TYR A 5 -64.55 -16.72 -14.08
N TRP A 6 -64.17 -15.47 -13.79
CA TRP A 6 -62.81 -15.00 -13.86
C TRP A 6 -62.10 -15.39 -12.57
N LEU A 7 -61.16 -16.32 -12.68
CA LEU A 7 -60.22 -16.63 -11.60
C LEU A 7 -59.06 -15.61 -11.66
N LEU A 8 -59.05 -14.66 -10.74
CA LEU A 8 -57.92 -13.77 -10.53
C LEU A 8 -56.82 -14.53 -9.76
N LEU A 9 -55.80 -14.99 -10.44
CA LEU A 9 -54.58 -15.51 -9.84
C LEU A 9 -53.72 -14.31 -9.36
N PHE A 10 -53.75 -14.04 -8.04
CA PHE A 10 -52.81 -13.15 -7.40
C PHE A 10 -51.48 -13.90 -7.20
N THR A 11 -50.54 -13.71 -8.11
CA THR A 11 -49.15 -14.13 -7.93
C THR A 11 -48.51 -13.13 -6.99
N VAL A 12 -48.39 -13.50 -5.72
CA VAL A 12 -47.57 -12.78 -4.72
C VAL A 12 -46.11 -12.99 -5.10
N PHE A 13 -45.54 -11.98 -5.78
CA PHE A 13 -44.11 -11.90 -6.03
C PHE A 13 -43.46 -11.51 -4.69
N SER A 14 -43.10 -12.50 -3.87
CA SER A 14 -42.24 -12.29 -2.71
C SER A 14 -40.84 -11.91 -3.23
N ALA A 15 -40.62 -10.59 -3.35
CA ALA A 15 -39.27 -10.06 -3.49
C ALA A 15 -38.51 -10.43 -2.21
N GLN A 16 -37.69 -11.48 -2.28
CA GLN A 16 -36.68 -11.72 -1.25
C GLN A 16 -35.71 -10.53 -1.31
N LEU A 17 -35.96 -9.55 -0.44
CA LEU A 17 -34.94 -8.57 -0.08
C LEU A 17 -33.78 -9.40 0.50
N ALA A 18 -32.75 -9.62 -0.32
CA ALA A 18 -31.48 -10.15 0.17
C ALA A 18 -31.02 -9.19 1.27
N SER A 19 -31.25 -9.54 2.52
CA SER A 19 -30.80 -8.79 3.67
C SER A 19 -29.27 -8.73 3.55
N ALA A 20 -28.72 -7.52 3.35
CA ALA A 20 -27.30 -7.34 3.36
C ALA A 20 -26.78 -7.80 4.73
N GLN A 21 -25.88 -8.79 4.74
CA GLN A 21 -25.33 -9.32 5.99
C GLN A 21 -24.58 -8.19 6.71
N THR A 22 -24.80 -8.11 8.03
CA THR A 22 -24.13 -7.11 8.89
C THR A 22 -22.63 -7.42 9.04
N LEU A 23 -21.82 -6.42 9.42
CA LEU A 23 -20.41 -6.67 9.75
C LEU A 23 -20.27 -7.74 10.83
N ALA A 24 -21.11 -7.69 11.85
CA ALA A 24 -21.11 -8.65 12.96
C ALA A 24 -21.38 -10.08 12.50
N GLU A 25 -22.33 -10.28 11.58
CA GLU A 25 -22.63 -11.60 11.02
C GLU A 25 -21.46 -12.13 10.18
N LYS A 26 -20.86 -11.28 9.33
CA LYS A 26 -19.73 -11.65 8.47
C LYS A 26 -18.44 -11.95 9.24
N THR A 27 -18.25 -11.33 10.40
CA THR A 27 -17.04 -11.50 11.22
C THR A 27 -17.23 -12.42 12.41
N LYS A 28 -18.42 -13.02 12.56
CA LYS A 28 -18.76 -13.93 13.67
C LYS A 28 -17.80 -15.13 13.69
N GLY A 29 -17.10 -15.29 14.81
CA GLY A 29 -16.16 -16.39 15.01
C GLY A 29 -14.79 -16.21 14.35
N LEU A 30 -14.54 -15.09 13.69
CA LEU A 30 -13.23 -14.75 13.15
C LEU A 30 -12.34 -14.09 14.21
N GLN A 31 -11.03 -14.26 14.08
CA GLN A 31 -10.07 -13.60 14.96
C GLN A 31 -9.91 -12.13 14.54
N LYS A 32 -10.24 -11.20 15.45
CA LYS A 32 -10.08 -9.75 15.21
C LYS A 32 -8.70 -9.25 15.62
N PHE A 33 -8.09 -8.44 14.76
CA PHE A 33 -6.89 -7.67 15.01
C PHE A 33 -7.25 -6.18 15.00
N ALA A 34 -7.18 -5.53 16.17
CA ALA A 34 -7.51 -4.13 16.33
C ALA A 34 -6.28 -3.25 16.06
N GLY A 35 -6.45 -2.14 15.32
CA GLY A 35 -5.37 -1.21 15.00
C GLY A 35 -5.82 -0.11 14.06
N PHE A 36 -4.89 0.49 13.31
CA PHE A 36 -5.13 1.61 12.40
C PHE A 36 -6.23 1.30 11.38
N PHE A 37 -6.13 0.14 10.69
CA PHE A 37 -7.22 -0.51 10.00
C PHE A 37 -7.47 -1.85 10.69
N PRO A 38 -8.60 -2.03 11.37
CA PRO A 38 -8.94 -3.33 11.95
C PRO A 38 -9.12 -4.38 10.85
N PHE A 39 -8.69 -5.61 11.11
CA PHE A 39 -8.96 -6.72 10.22
C PHE A 39 -9.34 -7.99 10.96
N TYR A 40 -9.92 -8.92 10.24
CA TYR A 40 -10.33 -10.23 10.75
C TYR A 40 -9.68 -11.34 9.93
N TRP A 41 -9.16 -12.35 10.63
CA TRP A 41 -8.60 -13.55 10.03
C TRP A 41 -9.64 -14.66 9.97
N ASP A 42 -10.00 -15.07 8.76
CA ASP A 42 -10.79 -16.27 8.48
C ASP A 42 -9.82 -17.43 8.22
N GLU A 43 -9.47 -18.16 9.29
CA GLU A 43 -8.51 -19.26 9.22
C GLU A 43 -8.99 -20.38 8.28
N LYS A 44 -10.30 -20.68 8.29
CA LYS A 44 -10.88 -21.73 7.45
C LYS A 44 -10.87 -21.36 5.97
N GLY A 45 -11.11 -20.09 5.65
CA GLY A 45 -11.08 -19.57 4.30
C GLY A 45 -9.70 -19.11 3.83
N GLY A 46 -8.71 -19.00 4.75
CA GLY A 46 -7.39 -18.43 4.46
C GLY A 46 -7.45 -16.97 4.05
N ARG A 47 -8.40 -16.18 4.61
CA ARG A 47 -8.71 -14.83 4.12
C ARG A 47 -8.55 -13.74 5.17
N ILE A 48 -8.15 -12.55 4.70
CA ILE A 48 -8.13 -11.32 5.48
C ILE A 48 -9.36 -10.49 5.08
N LEU A 49 -10.27 -10.27 6.04
CA LEU A 49 -11.35 -9.31 5.88
C LEU A 49 -10.92 -7.99 6.54
N LEU A 50 -10.73 -6.95 5.72
CA LEU A 50 -10.32 -5.62 6.18
C LEU A 50 -11.55 -4.76 6.47
N GLU A 51 -11.62 -4.18 7.67
CA GLU A 51 -12.62 -3.19 8.03
C GLU A 51 -12.09 -1.78 7.70
N ILE A 52 -12.77 -1.09 6.79
CA ILE A 52 -12.44 0.28 6.38
C ILE A 52 -13.44 1.21 7.05
N ASP A 53 -12.98 1.97 8.03
CA ASP A 53 -13.70 3.02 8.75
C ASP A 53 -13.26 4.44 8.36
N LYS A 54 -12.25 4.54 7.48
CA LYS A 54 -11.56 5.77 7.04
C LYS A 54 -11.67 5.93 5.52
N LEU A 55 -12.90 5.96 5.00
CA LEU A 55 -13.13 6.29 3.59
C LEU A 55 -12.65 7.71 3.30
N ASP A 56 -12.08 7.92 2.11
CA ASP A 56 -11.52 9.18 1.60
C ASP A 56 -10.33 9.76 2.40
N GLN A 57 -9.93 9.11 3.49
CA GLN A 57 -8.71 9.47 4.21
C GLN A 57 -7.47 8.94 3.50
N GLU A 58 -6.48 9.80 3.31
CA GLU A 58 -5.19 9.43 2.74
C GLU A 58 -4.33 8.69 3.73
N VAL A 59 -3.65 7.66 3.23
CA VAL A 59 -2.72 6.82 3.97
C VAL A 59 -1.50 6.52 3.12
N LEU A 60 -0.37 6.24 3.76
CA LEU A 60 0.82 5.77 3.09
C LEU A 60 0.71 4.26 2.87
N TYR A 61 0.78 3.84 1.62
CA TYR A 61 0.89 2.43 1.22
C TYR A 61 2.32 2.14 0.78
N VAL A 62 2.92 1.13 1.38
CA VAL A 62 4.27 0.66 1.04
C VAL A 62 4.21 -0.84 0.78
N SER A 63 4.87 -1.30 -0.28
CA SER A 63 5.15 -2.72 -0.49
C SER A 63 6.65 -2.97 -0.37
N THR A 64 7.03 -4.07 0.26
CA THR A 64 8.43 -4.46 0.42
C THR A 64 8.62 -5.94 0.10
N LEU A 65 9.88 -6.31 -0.20
CA LEU A 65 10.30 -7.68 -0.48
C LEU A 65 11.16 -8.17 0.70
N PRO A 66 10.57 -8.68 1.81
CA PRO A 66 11.33 -9.11 2.96
C PRO A 66 12.28 -10.28 2.67
N ASN A 67 11.90 -11.16 1.74
CA ASN A 67 12.75 -12.26 1.25
C ASN A 67 13.02 -12.06 -0.24
N GLY A 68 14.28 -11.92 -0.60
CA GLY A 68 14.72 -11.75 -1.99
C GLY A 68 14.76 -13.03 -2.79
N VAL A 69 15.14 -12.93 -4.06
CA VAL A 69 15.29 -14.09 -4.96
C VAL A 69 16.70 -14.69 -4.90
N GLY A 70 17.71 -13.93 -4.44
CA GLY A 70 19.03 -14.48 -4.06
C GLY A 70 20.20 -14.12 -4.95
N SER A 71 20.02 -13.45 -6.11
CA SER A 71 21.13 -12.96 -6.95
C SER A 71 21.08 -11.45 -7.03
N ASN A 72 22.21 -10.78 -6.78
CA ASN A 72 22.36 -9.34 -6.95
C ASN A 72 22.11 -8.91 -8.41
N ASP A 73 22.46 -9.75 -9.40
CA ASP A 73 22.25 -9.46 -10.81
C ASP A 73 20.76 -9.39 -11.20
N LEU A 74 19.90 -10.04 -10.40
CA LEU A 74 18.44 -9.90 -10.55
C LEU A 74 17.92 -8.61 -9.93
N GLY A 75 18.67 -8.00 -8.99
CA GLY A 75 18.26 -6.79 -8.27
C GLY A 75 16.94 -6.98 -7.52
N LEU A 76 16.66 -8.18 -7.03
CA LEU A 76 15.50 -8.58 -6.22
C LEU A 76 15.98 -9.01 -4.85
N ASP A 77 16.67 -8.08 -4.17
CA ASP A 77 17.33 -8.33 -2.90
C ASP A 77 16.37 -8.33 -1.72
N ARG A 78 16.76 -9.05 -0.67
CA ARG A 78 16.06 -9.04 0.62
C ARG A 78 16.02 -7.62 1.21
N GLY A 79 14.85 -7.22 1.71
CA GLY A 79 14.64 -5.91 2.33
C GLY A 79 14.39 -4.79 1.34
N GLN A 80 14.25 -5.09 0.04
CA GLN A 80 13.98 -4.07 -0.98
C GLN A 80 12.64 -3.40 -0.76
N ILE A 81 12.64 -2.06 -0.73
CA ILE A 81 11.43 -1.25 -0.70
C ILE A 81 10.93 -1.09 -2.13
N GLY A 82 9.67 -1.42 -2.36
CA GLY A 82 8.97 -1.17 -3.61
C GLY A 82 8.48 0.27 -3.71
N GLN A 83 7.43 0.47 -4.49
CA GLN A 83 6.87 1.81 -4.65
C GLN A 83 6.12 2.24 -3.39
N THR A 84 6.47 3.43 -2.90
CA THR A 84 5.77 4.13 -1.83
C THR A 84 4.70 5.04 -2.43
N ARG A 85 3.45 4.93 -1.97
CA ARG A 85 2.29 5.61 -2.57
C ARG A 85 1.40 6.22 -1.51
N ILE A 86 0.89 7.41 -1.74
CA ILE A 86 -0.27 7.93 -0.98
C ILE A 86 -1.52 7.39 -1.67
N VAL A 87 -2.38 6.74 -0.90
CA VAL A 87 -3.62 6.13 -1.40
C VAL A 87 -4.78 6.45 -0.49
N LYS A 88 -6.00 6.26 -0.98
CA LYS A 88 -7.24 6.33 -0.18
C LYS A 88 -8.24 5.30 -0.66
N PHE A 89 -9.09 4.84 0.26
CA PHE A 89 -10.23 3.99 -0.07
C PHE A 89 -11.43 4.86 -0.43
N VAL A 90 -11.95 4.70 -1.64
CA VAL A 90 -13.07 5.49 -2.17
C VAL A 90 -14.23 4.56 -2.46
N LYS A 91 -15.43 4.91 -2.00
CA LYS A 91 -16.64 4.16 -2.32
C LYS A 91 -17.21 4.59 -3.67
N SER A 92 -17.47 3.62 -4.53
CA SER A 92 -18.14 3.81 -5.83
C SER A 92 -19.20 2.74 -6.02
N GLY A 93 -20.46 3.08 -5.71
CA GLY A 93 -21.56 2.12 -5.69
C GLY A 93 -21.27 0.93 -4.76
N PRO A 94 -21.31 -0.32 -5.27
CA PRO A 94 -21.04 -1.52 -4.48
C PRO A 94 -19.52 -1.82 -4.32
N LYS A 95 -18.65 -1.00 -4.91
CA LYS A 95 -17.20 -1.20 -4.90
C LYS A 95 -16.50 -0.23 -3.96
N ILE A 96 -15.40 -0.70 -3.40
CA ILE A 96 -14.39 0.13 -2.74
C ILE A 96 -13.15 0.12 -3.61
N LEU A 97 -12.69 1.29 -4.01
CA LEU A 97 -11.53 1.47 -4.87
C LEU A 97 -10.33 1.93 -4.03
N LEU A 98 -9.19 1.28 -4.17
CA LEU A 98 -7.91 1.78 -3.66
C LEU A 98 -7.33 2.73 -4.69
N LEU A 99 -7.48 4.02 -4.45
CA LEU A 99 -7.17 5.09 -5.38
C LEU A 99 -5.88 5.80 -4.96
N GLN A 100 -4.97 5.99 -5.91
CA GLN A 100 -3.78 6.82 -5.79
C GLN A 100 -4.04 8.16 -6.49
N PRO A 101 -4.10 9.29 -5.75
CA PRO A 101 -4.15 10.62 -6.33
C PRO A 101 -2.87 10.94 -7.11
N ASN A 102 -3.00 11.82 -8.10
CA ASN A 102 -1.84 12.28 -8.86
C ASN A 102 -1.28 13.58 -8.27
N TYR A 103 -0.32 13.44 -7.35
CA TYR A 103 0.31 14.59 -6.71
C TYR A 103 1.47 15.21 -7.47
N ARG A 104 1.82 14.67 -8.62
CA ARG A 104 2.82 15.29 -9.49
C ARG A 104 2.32 16.59 -10.12
N TYR A 105 1.00 16.68 -10.32
CA TYR A 105 0.32 17.84 -10.89
C TYR A 105 -0.67 18.42 -9.89
N ARG A 106 -0.52 19.69 -9.53
CA ARG A 106 -1.32 20.35 -8.49
C ARG A 106 -1.72 21.74 -8.93
N ALA A 107 -2.73 22.29 -8.27
CA ALA A 107 -2.96 23.72 -8.18
C ALA A 107 -2.90 24.12 -6.70
N VAL A 108 -1.81 24.74 -6.27
CA VAL A 108 -1.65 25.27 -4.91
C VAL A 108 -2.39 26.60 -4.83
N SER A 109 -3.72 26.52 -4.70
CA SER A 109 -4.64 27.65 -4.78
C SER A 109 -5.77 27.50 -3.76
N ASN A 110 -6.32 28.63 -3.32
CA ASN A 110 -7.56 28.66 -2.52
C ASN A 110 -8.81 28.49 -3.40
N ASN A 111 -8.69 28.67 -4.72
CA ASN A 111 -9.76 28.48 -5.67
C ASN A 111 -10.04 26.99 -5.90
N ALA A 112 -11.25 26.55 -5.54
CA ALA A 112 -11.66 25.14 -5.66
C ALA A 112 -11.76 24.68 -7.12
N ASP A 113 -12.13 25.58 -8.04
CA ASP A 113 -12.29 25.26 -9.46
C ASP A 113 -10.94 25.06 -10.13
N GLU A 114 -9.91 25.83 -9.78
CA GLU A 114 -8.54 25.61 -10.23
C GLU A 114 -8.01 24.23 -9.79
N ARG A 115 -8.20 23.88 -8.51
CA ARG A 115 -7.81 22.55 -8.01
C ARG A 115 -8.52 21.43 -8.76
N LYS A 116 -9.84 21.56 -8.91
CA LYS A 116 -10.66 20.57 -9.60
C LYS A 116 -10.30 20.46 -11.09
N SER A 117 -9.98 21.57 -11.74
CA SER A 117 -9.55 21.57 -13.14
C SER A 117 -8.27 20.74 -13.34
N VAL A 118 -7.27 20.89 -12.44
CA VAL A 118 -6.03 20.11 -12.50
C VAL A 118 -6.29 18.63 -12.19
N GLU A 119 -7.11 18.30 -11.18
CA GLU A 119 -7.50 16.93 -10.88
C GLU A 119 -8.19 16.24 -12.07
N GLN A 120 -9.00 16.97 -12.83
CA GLN A 120 -9.67 16.44 -14.02
C GLN A 120 -8.76 16.33 -15.24
N ALA A 121 -7.71 17.16 -15.32
CA ALA A 121 -6.77 17.15 -16.44
C ALA A 121 -5.73 16.01 -16.36
N PHE A 122 -5.42 15.53 -15.17
CA PHE A 122 -4.39 14.51 -14.95
C PHE A 122 -4.97 13.25 -14.29
N ALA A 123 -4.75 12.11 -14.93
CA ALA A 123 -5.32 10.85 -14.49
C ALA A 123 -4.82 10.43 -13.08
N GLN A 124 -5.73 9.91 -12.29
CA GLN A 124 -5.47 9.18 -11.05
C GLN A 124 -5.33 7.70 -11.36
N SER A 125 -4.82 6.91 -10.42
CA SER A 125 -4.67 5.46 -10.59
C SER A 125 -5.52 4.70 -9.58
N VAL A 126 -6.38 3.80 -10.06
CA VAL A 126 -7.04 2.81 -9.21
C VAL A 126 -6.15 1.58 -9.15
N LEU A 127 -5.53 1.33 -8.00
CA LEU A 127 -4.62 0.20 -7.81
C LEU A 127 -5.36 -1.13 -7.68
N TRP A 128 -6.59 -1.10 -7.11
CA TRP A 128 -7.46 -2.27 -6.97
C TRP A 128 -8.90 -1.86 -6.70
N GLY A 129 -9.84 -2.75 -7.04
CA GLY A 129 -11.26 -2.62 -6.76
C GLY A 129 -11.77 -3.81 -5.96
N PHE A 130 -12.32 -3.55 -4.78
CA PHE A 130 -12.90 -4.55 -3.89
C PHE A 130 -14.42 -4.53 -3.98
N LYS A 131 -15.05 -5.69 -3.80
CA LYS A 131 -16.48 -5.78 -3.52
C LYS A 131 -16.69 -5.58 -2.03
N ALA A 132 -17.68 -4.77 -1.64
CA ALA A 132 -18.07 -4.68 -0.25
C ALA A 132 -18.76 -6.00 0.18
N GLU A 133 -18.21 -6.66 1.21
CA GLU A 133 -18.77 -7.89 1.81
C GLU A 133 -19.91 -7.57 2.78
N ALA A 134 -19.76 -6.46 3.54
CA ALA A 134 -20.77 -5.91 4.42
C ALA A 134 -20.53 -4.41 4.60
N GLN A 135 -21.58 -3.69 5.03
CA GLN A 135 -21.48 -2.26 5.33
C GLN A 135 -22.42 -1.88 6.49
N GLU A 136 -21.92 -1.06 7.42
CA GLU A 136 -22.68 -0.43 8.51
C GLU A 136 -22.26 1.03 8.67
N GLY A 137 -23.12 1.96 8.29
CA GLY A 137 -22.78 3.38 8.26
C GLY A 137 -21.57 3.65 7.36
N ASN A 138 -20.51 4.21 7.94
CA ASN A 138 -19.25 4.50 7.24
C ASN A 138 -18.24 3.33 7.27
N ARG A 139 -18.54 2.24 7.97
CA ARG A 139 -17.67 1.06 8.03
C ARG A 139 -18.01 0.09 6.91
N VAL A 140 -17.00 -0.32 6.16
CA VAL A 140 -17.13 -1.28 5.07
C VAL A 140 -16.15 -2.43 5.28
N LEU A 141 -16.62 -3.64 5.12
CA LEU A 141 -15.81 -4.85 5.14
C LEU A 141 -15.50 -5.29 3.72
N ILE A 142 -14.24 -5.58 3.43
CA ILE A 142 -13.78 -6.09 2.13
C ILE A 142 -12.91 -7.33 2.32
N ASP A 143 -12.86 -8.21 1.33
CA ASP A 143 -11.83 -9.26 1.23
C ASP A 143 -10.56 -8.66 0.61
N LEU A 144 -9.50 -8.54 1.44
CA LEU A 144 -8.20 -8.01 1.04
C LEU A 144 -7.32 -9.07 0.37
N THR A 145 -7.62 -10.34 0.54
CA THR A 145 -6.75 -11.47 0.15
C THR A 145 -6.33 -11.43 -1.32
N PRO A 146 -7.22 -11.24 -2.30
CA PRO A 146 -6.80 -11.21 -3.71
C PRO A 146 -5.82 -10.08 -4.03
N PHE A 147 -5.91 -8.96 -3.28
CA PHE A 147 -4.97 -7.86 -3.41
C PHE A 147 -3.58 -8.23 -2.86
N LEU A 148 -3.52 -8.98 -1.76
CA LEU A 148 -2.27 -9.42 -1.13
C LEU A 148 -1.55 -10.48 -1.94
N LEU A 149 -2.28 -11.37 -2.64
CA LEU A 149 -1.72 -12.50 -3.38
C LEU A 149 -1.24 -12.16 -4.80
N ARG A 150 -1.21 -10.89 -5.17
CA ARG A 150 -0.71 -10.45 -6.48
C ARG A 150 0.79 -10.15 -6.46
N ASP A 151 1.43 -10.17 -7.61
CA ASP A 151 2.79 -9.67 -7.81
C ASP A 151 2.82 -8.13 -7.77
N SER A 152 2.79 -7.55 -6.57
CA SER A 152 2.79 -6.10 -6.38
C SER A 152 4.17 -5.47 -6.52
N HIS A 153 5.23 -6.27 -6.50
CA HIS A 153 6.62 -5.83 -6.66
C HIS A 153 7.10 -5.93 -8.11
N GLN A 154 6.22 -6.42 -9.02
CA GLN A 154 6.51 -6.58 -10.45
C GLN A 154 7.72 -7.49 -10.71
N ILE A 155 7.83 -8.57 -9.92
CA ILE A 155 8.91 -9.54 -10.03
C ILE A 155 8.88 -10.22 -11.39
N GLY A 156 7.68 -10.63 -11.86
CA GLY A 156 7.51 -11.24 -13.18
C GLY A 156 8.02 -10.35 -14.31
N ASP A 157 7.60 -9.07 -14.31
CA ASP A 157 8.03 -8.08 -15.31
C ASP A 157 9.55 -7.85 -15.26
N LYS A 158 10.12 -7.78 -14.06
CA LYS A 158 11.56 -7.61 -13.87
C LYS A 158 12.36 -8.80 -14.37
N LEU A 159 11.92 -10.02 -14.06
CA LEU A 159 12.56 -11.24 -14.57
C LEU A 159 12.48 -11.31 -16.10
N GLU A 160 11.37 -10.91 -16.69
CA GLU A 160 11.21 -10.87 -18.15
C GLU A 160 12.12 -9.81 -18.78
N ALA A 161 12.20 -8.61 -18.23
CA ALA A 161 13.09 -7.54 -18.70
C ALA A 161 14.57 -7.93 -18.64
N LEU A 162 14.95 -8.79 -17.68
CA LEU A 162 16.30 -9.34 -17.53
C LEU A 162 16.52 -10.64 -18.34
N ASN A 163 15.59 -11.02 -19.20
CA ASN A 163 15.62 -12.26 -19.99
C ASN A 163 15.73 -13.54 -19.15
N GLN A 164 15.24 -13.51 -17.91
CA GLN A 164 15.26 -14.68 -17.02
C GLN A 164 14.09 -15.63 -17.25
N GLY A 165 13.08 -15.22 -18.00
CA GLY A 165 11.86 -15.96 -18.30
C GLY A 165 10.62 -15.15 -18.04
N SER A 166 9.44 -15.70 -18.35
CA SER A 166 8.15 -15.07 -18.11
C SER A 166 7.43 -15.79 -16.98
N PHE A 167 7.07 -15.04 -15.93
CA PHE A 167 6.49 -15.58 -14.69
C PHE A 167 5.24 -14.80 -14.32
N LYS A 168 4.27 -15.48 -13.68
CA LYS A 168 3.04 -14.89 -13.15
C LYS A 168 2.75 -15.44 -11.77
N ALA A 169 2.19 -14.62 -10.90
CA ALA A 169 1.72 -15.08 -9.59
C ALA A 169 0.66 -16.17 -9.75
N GLU A 170 0.83 -17.25 -8.98
CA GLU A 170 -0.04 -18.42 -8.97
C GLU A 170 -0.75 -18.51 -7.62
N GLU A 171 -2.05 -18.24 -7.63
CA GLU A 171 -2.85 -18.16 -6.40
C GLU A 171 -2.88 -19.48 -5.63
N SER A 172 -2.96 -20.61 -6.32
CA SER A 172 -3.02 -21.95 -5.69
C SER A 172 -1.75 -22.30 -4.90
N ARG A 173 -0.66 -21.59 -5.12
CA ARG A 173 0.65 -21.75 -4.44
C ARG A 173 1.04 -20.54 -3.60
N SER A 174 0.08 -19.64 -3.36
CA SER A 174 0.28 -18.40 -2.62
C SER A 174 -0.66 -18.36 -1.42
N ALA A 175 -0.24 -17.72 -0.33
CA ALA A 175 -1.05 -17.67 0.89
C ALA A 175 -0.70 -16.44 1.74
N VAL A 176 -1.64 -16.01 2.60
CA VAL A 176 -1.38 -15.01 3.64
C VAL A 176 -0.41 -15.59 4.67
N PHE A 177 0.58 -14.81 5.08
CA PHE A 177 1.57 -15.18 6.10
C PHE A 177 1.25 -14.49 7.42
N MET A 178 0.44 -15.14 8.25
CA MET A 178 -0.06 -14.60 9.51
C MET A 178 1.00 -14.22 10.56
N PRO A 179 2.18 -14.90 10.68
CA PRO A 179 3.19 -14.52 11.68
C PRO A 179 3.63 -13.05 11.59
N ASN A 180 3.65 -12.45 10.40
CA ASN A 180 4.03 -11.06 10.18
C ASN A 180 2.83 -10.14 9.83
N THR A 181 1.60 -10.66 9.85
CA THR A 181 0.37 -9.88 9.63
C THR A 181 -0.15 -9.37 10.98
N LYS A 182 -0.11 -8.05 11.20
CA LYS A 182 -0.38 -7.40 12.49
C LYS A 182 -1.04 -6.04 12.33
N ALA A 183 -1.77 -5.61 13.34
CA ALA A 183 -2.32 -4.28 13.42
C ALA A 183 -1.73 -3.51 14.61
N PHE A 184 -1.36 -2.26 14.38
CA PHE A 184 -0.81 -1.33 15.35
C PHE A 184 -1.64 -0.04 15.36
N PRO A 185 -1.51 0.84 16.37
CA PRO A 185 -2.32 2.07 16.45
C PRO A 185 -2.18 3.01 15.24
N GLN A 186 -1.02 3.04 14.58
CA GLN A 186 -0.72 3.96 13.48
C GLN A 186 -0.44 3.25 12.15
N ASN A 187 -0.39 1.93 12.13
CA ASN A 187 -0.15 1.16 10.92
C ASN A 187 -0.79 -0.24 11.00
N THR A 188 -1.08 -0.80 9.84
CA THR A 188 -1.52 -2.19 9.70
C THR A 188 -0.66 -2.86 8.66
N GLU A 189 -0.12 -4.02 9.01
CA GLU A 189 0.90 -4.77 8.28
C GLU A 189 0.33 -6.10 7.82
N PHE A 190 0.56 -6.42 6.56
CA PHE A 190 0.17 -7.69 5.96
C PHE A 190 1.38 -8.32 5.28
N GLU A 191 1.49 -9.64 5.37
CA GLU A 191 2.50 -10.37 4.62
C GLU A 191 1.87 -11.56 3.90
N ALA A 192 2.36 -11.84 2.70
CA ALA A 192 1.93 -12.96 1.89
C ALA A 192 3.14 -13.71 1.31
N ILE A 193 3.02 -15.01 1.22
CA ILE A 193 3.91 -15.88 0.43
C ILE A 193 3.34 -15.90 -0.98
N ILE A 194 4.14 -15.46 -1.95
CA ILE A 194 3.74 -15.42 -3.35
C ILE A 194 4.65 -16.34 -4.15
N THR A 195 4.05 -17.26 -4.87
CA THR A 195 4.78 -18.11 -5.82
C THR A 195 4.48 -17.65 -7.23
N LEU A 196 5.52 -17.30 -7.95
CA LEU A 196 5.44 -17.00 -9.37
C LEU A 196 5.80 -18.26 -10.16
N VAL A 197 4.95 -18.65 -11.09
CA VAL A 197 5.15 -19.83 -11.94
C VAL A 197 5.37 -19.38 -13.38
N GLY A 198 6.33 -20.02 -14.04
CA GLY A 198 6.68 -19.64 -15.40
C GLY A 198 7.65 -20.63 -16.07
N LYS A 199 8.28 -20.15 -17.14
CA LYS A 199 9.35 -20.86 -17.84
C LYS A 199 10.65 -20.09 -17.72
N ALA A 200 11.54 -20.61 -16.89
CA ALA A 200 12.90 -20.08 -16.74
C ALA A 200 13.66 -20.17 -18.07
N LYS A 201 14.43 -19.14 -18.37
CA LYS A 201 15.32 -19.05 -19.54
C LYS A 201 16.72 -18.62 -19.12
N GLY A 202 16.82 -17.79 -18.09
CA GLY A 202 18.07 -17.20 -17.67
C GLY A 202 18.88 -18.10 -16.75
N ARG A 203 20.19 -17.87 -16.74
CA ARG A 203 21.11 -18.56 -15.88
C ARG A 203 20.94 -18.16 -14.41
N GLU A 204 20.70 -16.86 -14.17
CA GLU A 204 20.67 -16.32 -12.82
C GLU A 204 19.53 -16.90 -12.00
N ILE A 205 18.30 -16.90 -12.55
CA ILE A 205 17.15 -17.49 -11.86
C ILE A 205 17.33 -18.99 -11.64
N SER A 206 17.95 -19.68 -12.60
CA SER A 206 18.18 -21.12 -12.50
C SER A 206 19.27 -21.49 -11.47
N SER A 207 20.17 -20.56 -11.13
CA SER A 207 21.23 -20.78 -10.16
C SER A 207 20.81 -20.55 -8.72
N VAL A 208 19.73 -19.81 -8.47
CA VAL A 208 19.32 -19.37 -7.13
C VAL A 208 18.00 -19.98 -6.64
N THR A 209 17.29 -20.68 -7.50
CA THR A 209 16.01 -21.32 -7.16
C THR A 209 16.08 -22.84 -7.25
N PRO A 210 15.52 -23.58 -6.29
CA PRO A 210 15.48 -25.06 -6.34
C PRO A 210 14.71 -25.60 -7.55
N ASP A 211 13.58 -24.97 -7.89
CA ASP A 211 12.84 -25.16 -9.14
C ASP A 211 12.79 -23.81 -9.87
N PRO A 212 13.53 -23.64 -10.95
CA PRO A 212 13.57 -22.35 -11.65
C PRO A 212 12.25 -21.95 -12.30
N ASN A 213 11.27 -22.85 -12.40
CA ASN A 213 9.95 -22.55 -12.91
C ASN A 213 8.94 -22.15 -11.82
N ALA A 214 9.35 -22.15 -10.53
CA ALA A 214 8.52 -21.80 -9.39
C ALA A 214 9.31 -20.95 -8.39
N VAL A 215 9.20 -19.64 -8.50
CA VAL A 215 9.91 -18.65 -7.67
C VAL A 215 9.01 -18.20 -6.53
N THR A 216 9.37 -18.52 -5.30
CA THR A 216 8.59 -18.14 -4.12
C THR A 216 9.30 -17.03 -3.35
N VAL A 217 8.56 -15.97 -3.04
CA VAL A 217 9.01 -14.81 -2.27
C VAL A 217 8.00 -14.47 -1.19
N HIS A 218 8.41 -13.63 -0.23
CA HIS A 218 7.47 -12.95 0.66
C HIS A 218 7.26 -11.52 0.18
N MET A 219 6.02 -11.06 0.20
CA MET A 219 5.67 -9.66 -0.03
C MET A 219 5.00 -9.12 1.22
N HIS A 220 5.49 -7.98 1.68
CA HIS A 220 4.95 -7.29 2.84
C HIS A 220 4.31 -5.97 2.42
N TYR A 221 3.19 -5.65 3.06
CA TYR A 221 2.36 -4.50 2.75
C TYR A 221 2.06 -3.72 4.01
N SER A 222 2.33 -2.43 3.98
CA SER A 222 2.06 -1.51 5.08
C SER A 222 1.01 -0.48 4.68
N LEU A 223 -0.01 -0.30 5.51
CA LEU A 223 -0.93 0.83 5.48
C LEU A 223 -0.62 1.68 6.71
N ILE A 224 -0.07 2.89 6.50
CA ILE A 224 0.49 3.71 7.56
C ILE A 224 -0.24 5.05 7.60
N GLN A 225 -0.57 5.51 8.81
CA GLN A 225 -1.13 6.83 9.04
C GLN A 225 -0.14 7.91 8.57
N LEU A 226 -0.63 8.87 7.79
CA LEU A 226 0.20 10.02 7.42
C LEU A 226 0.51 10.87 8.67
N PRO A 227 1.68 11.52 8.71
CA PRO A 227 2.02 12.45 9.79
C PRO A 227 1.09 13.67 9.80
N ASP A 228 1.18 14.49 10.84
CA ASP A 228 0.44 15.74 10.94
C ASP A 228 0.83 16.76 9.85
N ALA A 229 -0.01 17.78 9.65
CA ALA A 229 0.21 18.82 8.66
C ALA A 229 1.21 19.92 9.08
N GLN A 230 2.02 19.71 10.14
CA GLN A 230 2.94 20.72 10.68
C GLN A 230 4.31 20.76 9.98
N TYR A 231 4.52 19.90 8.98
CA TYR A 231 5.78 19.93 8.22
C TYR A 231 5.88 21.22 7.41
N GLN A 232 7.00 21.94 7.58
CA GLN A 232 7.31 23.14 6.81
C GLN A 232 8.32 22.78 5.70
N PRO A 233 7.89 22.73 4.45
CA PRO A 233 8.79 22.42 3.34
C PRO A 233 9.81 23.54 3.16
N ARG A 234 10.99 23.20 2.66
CA ARG A 234 12.02 24.16 2.23
C ARG A 234 12.18 24.09 0.71
N ALA A 235 12.35 25.25 0.11
CA ALA A 235 12.69 25.33 -1.32
C ALA A 235 14.04 24.62 -1.56
N PHE A 236 14.12 23.90 -2.67
CA PHE A 236 15.34 23.26 -3.11
C PHE A 236 16.35 24.30 -3.61
N ASP A 237 17.62 24.14 -3.25
CA ASP A 237 18.74 24.88 -3.82
C ASP A 237 19.75 23.87 -4.38
N PRO A 238 20.11 23.94 -5.67
CA PRO A 238 21.03 22.97 -6.28
C PRO A 238 22.42 22.94 -5.66
N ARG A 239 22.81 24.01 -4.93
CA ARG A 239 24.08 24.08 -4.22
C ARG A 239 24.11 23.25 -2.93
N ALA A 240 22.95 22.81 -2.45
CA ALA A 240 22.81 22.21 -1.11
C ALA A 240 23.08 20.69 -1.09
N GLY A 241 23.21 20.00 -2.24
CA GLY A 241 23.53 18.57 -2.30
C GLY A 241 22.42 17.62 -1.77
N TYR A 242 21.18 18.09 -1.63
CA TYR A 242 20.04 17.30 -1.19
C TYR A 242 19.21 16.79 -2.38
N TYR A 243 18.45 15.72 -2.16
CA TYR A 243 17.41 15.30 -3.09
C TYR A 243 16.22 16.23 -3.04
N ALA A 244 15.45 16.29 -4.11
CA ALA A 244 14.28 17.13 -4.24
C ALA A 244 13.03 16.32 -4.55
N ASN A 245 11.95 16.61 -3.85
CA ASN A 245 10.60 16.28 -4.28
C ASN A 245 10.10 17.34 -5.25
N GLU A 246 9.65 16.92 -6.43
CA GLU A 246 9.22 17.79 -7.52
C GLU A 246 7.74 17.63 -7.83
N TYR A 247 7.07 18.75 -8.11
CA TYR A 247 5.69 18.77 -8.64
C TYR A 247 5.46 19.96 -9.56
N MET A 248 4.45 19.86 -10.42
CA MET A 248 4.01 20.95 -11.29
C MET A 248 2.85 21.66 -10.63
N ASP A 249 2.99 22.97 -10.37
CA ASP A 249 1.96 23.83 -9.79
C ASP A 249 1.29 24.69 -10.85
N TYR A 250 0.10 24.28 -11.28
CA TYR A 250 -0.67 24.95 -12.31
C TYR A 250 -1.34 26.26 -11.85
N ALA A 251 -1.30 26.58 -10.56
CA ALA A 251 -1.71 27.89 -10.04
C ALA A 251 -0.56 28.92 -10.04
N THR A 252 0.63 28.54 -10.52
CA THR A 252 1.76 29.45 -10.63
C THR A 252 1.51 30.52 -11.67
N PRO A 253 1.81 31.81 -11.40
CA PRO A 253 1.76 32.89 -12.40
C PRO A 253 2.56 32.54 -13.65
N ILE A 254 2.09 33.01 -14.82
CA ILE A 254 2.63 32.63 -16.14
C ILE A 254 4.09 33.03 -16.36
N ASP A 255 4.58 34.00 -15.62
CA ASP A 255 5.96 34.53 -15.65
C ASP A 255 6.90 33.76 -14.70
N GLN A 256 6.41 32.75 -13.99
CA GLN A 256 7.18 31.97 -13.02
C GLN A 256 7.28 30.49 -13.41
N PRO A 257 8.37 29.80 -12.99
CA PRO A 257 8.51 28.37 -13.23
C PRO A 257 7.39 27.56 -12.58
N ILE A 258 6.67 26.77 -13.37
CA ILE A 258 5.61 25.87 -12.93
C ILE A 258 6.13 24.71 -12.08
N MET A 259 7.40 24.25 -12.35
CA MET A 259 8.03 23.20 -11.57
C MET A 259 8.47 23.74 -10.22
N LYS A 260 7.95 23.13 -9.17
CA LYS A 260 8.32 23.41 -7.77
C LYS A 260 9.18 22.28 -7.24
N ARG A 261 10.21 22.64 -6.49
CA ARG A 261 11.17 21.72 -5.89
C ARG A 261 11.26 21.97 -4.40
N GLN A 262 11.20 20.92 -3.61
CA GLN A 262 11.31 20.98 -2.14
C GLN A 262 12.37 20.00 -1.68
N LEU A 263 13.18 20.41 -0.69
CA LEU A 263 14.20 19.54 -0.11
C LEU A 263 13.56 18.34 0.59
N GLU A 264 14.14 17.16 0.37
CA GLU A 264 13.90 16.00 1.22
C GLU A 264 14.70 16.15 2.52
N ARG A 265 14.01 16.21 3.66
CA ARG A 265 14.64 16.33 4.97
C ARG A 265 13.79 15.78 6.08
N HIS A 266 14.42 15.35 7.16
CA HIS A 266 13.74 15.00 8.39
C HIS A 266 13.20 16.25 9.10
N ARG A 267 12.07 16.11 9.81
CA ARG A 267 11.49 17.14 10.65
C ARG A 267 12.14 17.08 12.05
N LEU A 268 13.33 17.65 12.18
CA LEU A 268 14.01 17.72 13.45
C LEU A 268 13.56 18.98 14.22
N ARG A 269 12.80 18.79 15.31
CA ARG A 269 12.40 19.83 16.25
C ARG A 269 13.12 19.61 17.56
N LYS A 270 13.68 20.68 18.15
CA LYS A 270 14.29 20.60 19.47
C LYS A 270 13.26 20.16 20.50
N LYS A 271 13.61 19.26 21.40
CA LYS A 271 12.82 18.88 22.57
C LYS A 271 12.70 20.05 23.55
N ASP A 272 13.82 20.80 23.74
CA ASP A 272 13.85 22.08 24.42
C ASP A 272 14.18 23.20 23.41
N PRO A 273 13.18 24.00 22.97
CA PRO A 273 13.40 25.07 21.99
C PRO A 273 14.33 26.19 22.51
N ALA A 274 14.43 26.40 23.83
CA ALA A 274 15.23 27.47 24.46
C ALA A 274 16.71 27.08 24.60
N ALA A 275 17.04 25.81 24.62
CA ALA A 275 18.42 25.34 24.74
C ALA A 275 19.23 25.61 23.47
N ALA A 276 20.50 25.97 23.59
CA ALA A 276 21.42 26.12 22.45
C ALA A 276 21.57 24.81 21.69
N VAL A 277 21.72 23.69 22.41
CA VAL A 277 21.73 22.30 21.89
C VAL A 277 20.65 21.51 22.61
N SER A 278 19.89 20.71 21.92
CA SER A 278 18.81 19.89 22.46
C SER A 278 18.64 18.65 21.64
N ASP A 279 18.29 17.54 22.28
CA ASP A 279 17.81 16.35 21.59
C ASP A 279 16.59 16.70 20.73
N PRO A 280 16.39 16.00 19.61
CA PRO A 280 15.17 16.13 18.82
C PRO A 280 13.98 15.45 19.51
N VAL A 281 12.76 15.95 19.24
CA VAL A 281 11.52 15.29 19.68
C VAL A 281 11.41 13.89 19.07
N GLU A 282 11.79 13.76 17.81
CA GLU A 282 11.83 12.51 17.05
C GLU A 282 13.24 12.36 16.47
N PRO A 283 14.08 11.46 17.01
CA PRO A 283 15.43 11.23 16.47
C PRO A 283 15.40 10.51 15.14
N ILE A 284 16.45 10.69 14.35
CA ILE A 284 16.69 9.86 13.17
C ILE A 284 17.24 8.52 13.67
N ILE A 285 16.51 7.42 13.39
CA ILE A 285 16.88 6.09 13.86
C ILE A 285 17.30 5.23 12.68
N TYR A 286 18.50 4.64 12.76
CA TYR A 286 18.97 3.63 11.83
C TYR A 286 18.94 2.26 12.48
N TYR A 287 18.50 1.26 11.72
CA TYR A 287 18.48 -0.13 12.13
C TYR A 287 19.53 -0.90 11.33
N LEU A 288 20.49 -1.49 12.04
CA LEU A 288 21.45 -2.40 11.40
C LEU A 288 20.85 -3.80 11.32
N ASP A 289 20.94 -4.41 10.13
CA ASP A 289 20.49 -5.79 9.93
C ASP A 289 21.17 -6.75 10.91
N ARG A 290 20.38 -7.62 11.53
CA ARG A 290 20.87 -8.60 12.51
C ARG A 290 21.80 -9.63 11.89
N GLY A 291 21.70 -9.88 10.59
CA GLY A 291 22.53 -10.79 9.83
C GLY A 291 23.88 -10.21 9.38
N ALA A 292 24.18 -8.94 9.68
CA ALA A 292 25.49 -8.38 9.40
C ALA A 292 26.57 -9.09 10.27
N PRO A 293 27.57 -9.79 9.67
CA PRO A 293 28.59 -10.49 10.42
C PRO A 293 29.64 -9.56 11.00
N GLU A 294 30.36 -10.01 12.06
CA GLU A 294 31.57 -9.35 12.50
C GLU A 294 32.73 -9.63 11.52
N PRO A 295 33.64 -8.69 11.28
CA PRO A 295 33.76 -7.35 11.88
C PRO A 295 32.95 -6.26 11.15
N VAL A 296 32.20 -6.60 10.09
CA VAL A 296 31.41 -5.65 9.29
C VAL A 296 30.38 -4.94 10.15
N ARG A 297 29.74 -5.66 11.06
CA ARG A 297 28.75 -5.11 11.99
C ARG A 297 29.34 -3.98 12.85
N SER A 298 30.48 -4.23 13.48
CA SER A 298 31.17 -3.24 14.30
C SER A 298 31.59 -2.02 13.51
N ALA A 299 32.13 -2.20 12.31
CA ALA A 299 32.53 -1.09 11.43
C ALA A 299 31.35 -0.21 10.98
N LEU A 300 30.19 -0.83 10.68
CA LEU A 300 28.98 -0.10 10.33
C LEU A 300 28.43 0.71 11.50
N MET A 301 28.45 0.14 12.72
CA MET A 301 28.04 0.85 13.94
C MET A 301 28.97 2.02 14.25
N GLU A 302 30.29 1.83 14.16
CA GLU A 302 31.27 2.89 14.33
C GLU A 302 31.07 4.03 13.32
N GLY A 303 30.91 3.70 12.03
CA GLY A 303 30.66 4.69 10.97
C GLY A 303 29.34 5.46 11.17
N ALA A 304 28.29 4.79 11.61
CA ALA A 304 27.03 5.46 11.92
C ALA A 304 27.15 6.45 13.11
N ALA A 305 27.98 6.11 14.10
CA ALA A 305 28.20 6.96 15.28
C ALA A 305 28.95 8.26 14.97
N TRP A 306 29.59 8.40 13.83
CA TRP A 306 30.28 9.65 13.43
C TRP A 306 29.33 10.84 13.23
N TRP A 307 28.04 10.59 13.08
CA TRP A 307 27.01 11.61 12.88
C TRP A 307 26.32 12.07 14.18
N ASN A 308 26.71 11.53 15.33
CA ASN A 308 26.16 11.87 16.65
C ASN A 308 26.94 13.03 17.33
#